data_cbee90e300170a0da271ef35de691a8d
#
_entry.id   cbee90e300170a0da271ef35de691a8d
#
_cell.length_a   1.000
_cell.length_b   1.000
_cell.length_c   1.000
_cell.angle_alpha   90.00
_cell.angle_beta   90.00
_cell.angle_gamma   90.00
#
_symmetry.space_group_name_H-M   'P 1'
#
loop_
_entity.id
_entity.type
_entity.pdbx_description
1 polymer ?
#
loop_
_entity_poly.entity_id
_entity_poly.type
_entity_poly.pdbx_seq_one_letter_code
_entity_poly.pdbx_strand_id
1 'polypeptide(L)'
;NQGCEILSYVQQHRQKLFPSKDVVLLGIEHPIEEQIRPGVTFIGYIDILVKNEKTGKITIYDLKTSRASWTQAQKSDPVKLNQILLYKKFISEKFDVPLEMVGTEFVILKRTISENSPYPIPRVSSFEPSNGKPSVNRAWGHIEAFLNECFDSDGNYRTDLIKANPGKDSCKYCIFNDKEV
;
A
#
# COMPACT_ATOMS: atom_id res chain seq x y z
N ASN A 1 14.94 22.03 6.12
CA ASN A 1 14.57 21.01 5.13
C ASN A 1 13.46 20.11 5.69
N GLN A 2 12.30 20.06 5.01
CA GLN A 2 11.10 19.31 5.46
C GLN A 2 11.38 17.82 5.78
N GLY A 3 12.24 17.18 4.99
CA GLY A 3 12.63 15.79 5.24
C GLY A 3 13.36 15.59 6.57
N CYS A 4 14.31 16.48 6.90
CA CYS A 4 15.02 16.43 8.17
C CYS A 4 14.07 16.63 9.37
N GLU A 5 13.09 17.52 9.23
CA GLU A 5 12.10 17.78 10.28
C GLU A 5 11.16 16.57 10.51
N ILE A 6 10.77 15.88 9.43
CA ILE A 6 10.00 14.63 9.53
C ILE A 6 10.82 13.55 10.23
N LEU A 7 12.08 13.35 9.81
CA LEU A 7 12.97 12.35 10.42
C LEU A 7 13.22 12.65 11.91
N SER A 8 13.47 13.91 12.27
CA SER A 8 13.64 14.32 13.66
C SER A 8 12.38 14.04 14.48
N TYR A 9 11.19 14.33 13.90
CA TYR A 9 9.92 14.03 14.54
C TYR A 9 9.73 12.52 14.76
N VAL A 10 10.01 11.70 13.75
CA VAL A 10 9.92 10.23 13.83
C VAL A 10 10.87 9.71 14.92
N GLN A 11 12.09 10.20 14.95
CA GLN A 11 13.10 9.81 15.95
C GLN A 11 12.63 10.13 17.38
N GLN A 12 12.11 11.33 17.61
CA GLN A 12 11.61 11.77 18.92
C GLN A 12 10.37 11.01 19.38
N HIS A 13 9.52 10.57 18.43
CA HIS A 13 8.23 9.92 18.73
C HIS A 13 8.23 8.43 18.37
N ARG A 14 9.42 7.83 18.17
CA ARG A 14 9.58 6.44 17.70
C ARG A 14 8.74 5.44 18.49
N GLN A 15 8.77 5.52 19.82
CA GLN A 15 8.03 4.58 20.68
C GLN A 15 6.50 4.72 20.56
N LYS A 16 6.01 5.92 20.22
CA LYS A 16 4.59 6.16 19.97
C LYS A 16 4.14 5.71 18.60
N LEU A 17 4.99 5.87 17.60
CA LEU A 17 4.70 5.52 16.21
C LEU A 17 4.85 4.02 15.96
N PHE A 18 5.81 3.39 16.62
CA PHE A 18 6.11 1.96 16.52
C PHE A 18 6.16 1.38 17.94
N PRO A 19 5.00 1.21 18.59
CA PRO A 19 4.98 0.75 19.96
C PRO A 19 5.35 -0.73 20.03
N SER A 20 6.39 -1.09 20.76
CA SER A 20 6.45 -2.20 21.68
C SER A 20 7.85 -2.76 21.89
N LYS A 21 8.06 -3.29 23.09
CA LYS A 21 9.26 -4.00 23.50
C LYS A 21 9.38 -5.39 22.84
N ASP A 22 8.25 -5.92 22.37
CA ASP A 22 8.14 -7.29 21.84
C ASP A 22 8.05 -7.32 20.30
N VAL A 23 8.35 -6.18 19.62
CA VAL A 23 8.30 -6.09 18.16
C VAL A 23 9.68 -6.25 17.57
N VAL A 24 9.82 -7.22 16.66
CA VAL A 24 11.01 -7.43 15.84
C VAL A 24 10.76 -6.96 14.42
N LEU A 25 11.79 -6.38 13.83
CA LEU A 25 11.79 -5.97 12.42
C LEU A 25 12.05 -7.21 11.56
N LEU A 26 11.10 -7.57 10.69
CA LEU A 26 11.26 -8.65 9.72
C LEU A 26 11.90 -8.16 8.42
N GLY A 27 11.67 -6.91 8.04
CA GLY A 27 12.28 -6.32 6.85
C GLY A 27 11.95 -4.86 6.63
N ILE A 28 12.83 -4.19 5.89
CA ILE A 28 12.64 -2.87 5.29
C ILE A 28 12.75 -3.08 3.79
N GLU A 29 11.88 -2.45 2.99
CA GLU A 29 11.76 -2.72 1.56
C GLU A 29 11.67 -4.24 1.31
N HIS A 30 10.82 -4.90 2.13
CA HIS A 30 10.71 -6.37 2.11
C HIS A 30 10.09 -6.83 0.79
N PRO A 31 10.81 -7.62 -0.03
CA PRO A 31 10.33 -8.02 -1.33
C PRO A 31 9.19 -9.04 -1.22
N ILE A 32 8.18 -8.83 -2.05
CA ILE A 32 7.15 -9.81 -2.40
C ILE A 32 7.38 -10.17 -3.86
N GLU A 33 7.53 -11.44 -4.13
CA GLU A 33 7.64 -12.01 -5.47
C GLU A 33 6.83 -13.30 -5.48
N GLU A 34 5.63 -13.23 -6.06
CA GLU A 34 4.67 -14.34 -6.04
C GLU A 34 4.18 -14.64 -7.45
N GLN A 35 4.34 -15.85 -7.89
CA GLN A 35 3.77 -16.31 -9.15
C GLN A 35 2.25 -16.45 -9.00
N ILE A 36 1.49 -15.53 -9.59
CA ILE A 36 0.03 -15.48 -9.47
C ILE A 36 -0.69 -16.21 -10.63
N ARG A 37 0.02 -16.45 -11.73
CA ARG A 37 -0.43 -17.23 -12.89
C ARG A 37 0.81 -17.77 -13.63
N PRO A 38 0.73 -18.85 -14.41
CA PRO A 38 1.81 -19.23 -15.31
C PRO A 38 2.33 -18.03 -16.10
N GLY A 39 3.64 -17.78 -16.08
CA GLY A 39 4.26 -16.65 -16.77
C GLY A 39 4.01 -15.25 -16.17
N VAL A 40 3.18 -15.10 -15.13
CA VAL A 40 2.85 -13.81 -14.51
C VAL A 40 3.23 -13.79 -13.05
N THR A 41 4.14 -12.90 -12.68
CA THR A 41 4.63 -12.72 -11.32
C THR A 41 4.19 -11.36 -10.76
N PHE A 42 3.61 -11.36 -9.56
CA PHE A 42 3.39 -10.15 -8.79
C PHE A 42 4.67 -9.76 -8.08
N ILE A 43 5.11 -8.52 -8.26
CA ILE A 43 6.28 -7.98 -7.58
C ILE A 43 5.87 -6.76 -6.77
N GLY A 44 6.35 -6.65 -5.54
CA GLY A 44 6.13 -5.51 -4.67
C GLY A 44 7.17 -5.42 -3.57
N TYR A 45 7.18 -4.29 -2.88
CA TYR A 45 8.07 -4.04 -1.75
C TYR A 45 7.26 -3.45 -0.60
N ILE A 46 7.38 -4.06 0.57
CA ILE A 46 6.77 -3.56 1.81
C ILE A 46 7.77 -2.64 2.49
N ASP A 47 7.39 -1.38 2.71
CA ASP A 47 8.31 -0.39 3.31
C ASP A 47 8.85 -0.86 4.66
N ILE A 48 7.97 -1.32 5.57
CA ILE A 48 8.36 -1.87 6.87
C ILE A 48 7.47 -3.05 7.23
N LEU A 49 8.09 -4.18 7.53
CA LEU A 49 7.42 -5.39 8.01
C LEU A 49 7.92 -5.74 9.41
N VAL A 50 7.00 -5.87 10.35
CA VAL A 50 7.34 -6.21 11.74
C VAL A 50 6.49 -7.36 12.26
N LYS A 51 7.00 -8.05 13.29
CA LYS A 51 6.28 -9.09 14.03
C LYS A 51 6.32 -8.81 15.52
N ASN A 52 5.19 -8.92 16.17
CA ASN A 52 5.12 -8.94 17.61
C ASN A 52 5.35 -10.39 18.08
N GLU A 53 6.47 -10.66 18.75
CA GLU A 53 6.85 -12.01 19.17
C GLU A 53 5.93 -12.61 20.22
N LYS A 54 5.32 -11.76 21.06
CA LYS A 54 4.42 -12.20 22.10
C LYS A 54 3.05 -12.63 21.58
N THR A 55 2.52 -11.93 20.58
CA THR A 55 1.20 -12.22 20.02
C THR A 55 1.26 -12.98 18.71
N GLY A 56 2.42 -13.04 18.05
CA GLY A 56 2.59 -13.57 16.71
C GLY A 56 2.06 -12.67 15.59
N LYS A 57 1.42 -11.51 15.93
CA LYS A 57 0.84 -10.61 14.95
C LYS A 57 1.94 -9.96 14.07
N ILE A 58 1.76 -10.03 12.76
CA ILE A 58 2.59 -9.34 11.78
C ILE A 58 1.91 -8.02 11.41
N THR A 59 2.66 -6.93 11.24
CA THR A 59 2.11 -5.65 10.80
C THR A 59 2.91 -5.12 9.62
N ILE A 60 2.18 -4.73 8.60
CA ILE A 60 2.68 -4.08 7.38
C ILE A 60 2.48 -2.58 7.56
N TYR A 61 3.57 -1.82 7.50
CA TYR A 61 3.52 -0.36 7.42
C TYR A 61 3.88 0.07 6.01
N ASP A 62 3.04 0.93 5.45
CA ASP A 62 3.26 1.57 4.15
C ASP A 62 3.40 3.08 4.36
N LEU A 63 4.54 3.64 4.00
CA LEU A 63 4.89 5.03 4.24
C LEU A 63 4.46 5.90 3.06
N LYS A 64 3.59 6.85 3.31
CA LYS A 64 3.12 7.77 2.26
C LYS A 64 3.46 9.21 2.61
N THR A 65 4.18 9.89 1.73
CA THR A 65 4.37 11.34 1.86
C THR A 65 3.13 12.09 1.38
N SER A 66 2.73 13.09 2.13
CA SER A 66 1.59 13.94 1.78
C SER A 66 1.87 15.39 2.11
N ARG A 67 1.18 16.32 1.43
CA ARG A 67 1.24 17.74 1.79
C ARG A 67 0.70 17.96 3.21
N ALA A 68 -0.44 17.35 3.52
CA ALA A 68 -1.14 17.46 4.79
C ALA A 68 -1.72 16.11 5.20
N SER A 69 -2.59 16.07 6.20
CA SER A 69 -3.35 14.87 6.56
C SER A 69 -4.21 14.40 5.39
N TRP A 70 -4.37 13.09 5.26
CA TRP A 70 -5.22 12.52 4.23
C TRP A 70 -6.70 12.89 4.44
N THR A 71 -7.33 13.31 3.37
CA THR A 71 -8.79 13.48 3.27
C THR A 71 -9.48 12.12 3.25
N GLN A 72 -10.80 12.11 3.45
CA GLN A 72 -11.57 10.88 3.34
C GLN A 72 -11.47 10.24 1.95
N ALA A 73 -11.45 11.04 0.89
CA ALA A 73 -11.25 10.56 -0.48
C ALA A 73 -9.90 9.86 -0.67
N GLN A 74 -8.82 10.40 -0.09
CA GLN A 74 -7.50 9.77 -0.15
C GLN A 74 -7.44 8.47 0.68
N LYS A 75 -8.17 8.40 1.80
CA LYS A 75 -8.25 7.20 2.64
C LYS A 75 -9.07 6.07 2.01
N SER A 76 -10.00 6.41 1.13
CA SER A 76 -10.82 5.45 0.38
C SER A 76 -10.36 5.18 -1.05
N ASP A 77 -9.20 5.70 -1.44
CA ASP A 77 -8.62 5.53 -2.77
C ASP A 77 -8.30 4.04 -3.04
N PRO A 78 -9.00 3.39 -3.99
CA PRO A 78 -8.83 1.96 -4.23
C PRO A 78 -7.41 1.58 -4.62
N VAL A 79 -6.69 2.45 -5.33
CA VAL A 79 -5.32 2.18 -5.79
C VAL A 79 -4.38 1.98 -4.60
N LYS A 80 -4.48 2.86 -3.59
CA LYS A 80 -3.68 2.74 -2.36
C LYS A 80 -4.10 1.54 -1.52
N LEU A 81 -5.43 1.38 -1.35
CA LEU A 81 -5.97 0.30 -0.54
C LEU A 81 -5.64 -1.08 -1.11
N ASN A 82 -5.78 -1.26 -2.42
CA ASN A 82 -5.48 -2.54 -3.06
C ASN A 82 -4.03 -2.95 -2.85
N GLN A 83 -3.08 -2.03 -2.95
CA GLN A 83 -1.66 -2.31 -2.73
C GLN A 83 -1.42 -2.99 -1.37
N ILE A 84 -1.83 -2.33 -0.28
CA ILE A 84 -1.54 -2.83 1.07
C ILE A 84 -2.36 -4.09 1.42
N LEU A 85 -3.56 -4.24 0.84
CA LEU A 85 -4.41 -5.42 1.03
C LEU A 85 -3.87 -6.65 0.30
N LEU A 86 -3.28 -6.46 -0.88
CA LEU A 86 -2.57 -7.54 -1.59
C LEU A 86 -1.31 -7.96 -0.82
N TYR A 87 -0.55 -7.02 -0.30
CA TYR A 87 0.57 -7.34 0.57
C TYR A 87 0.14 -8.16 1.79
N LYS A 88 -0.99 -7.79 2.42
CA LYS A 88 -1.57 -8.55 3.53
C LYS A 88 -1.88 -9.99 3.14
N LYS A 89 -2.48 -10.21 1.96
CA LYS A 89 -2.77 -11.55 1.43
C LYS A 89 -1.48 -12.36 1.30
N PHE A 90 -0.49 -11.83 0.59
CA PHE A 90 0.76 -12.56 0.35
C PHE A 90 1.58 -12.81 1.62
N ILE A 91 1.59 -11.88 2.56
CA ILE A 91 2.26 -12.08 3.85
C ILE A 91 1.55 -13.15 4.68
N SER A 92 0.21 -13.17 4.69
CA SER A 92 -0.57 -14.22 5.34
C SER A 92 -0.21 -15.61 4.79
N GLU A 93 -0.13 -15.75 3.47
CA GLU A 93 0.24 -16.99 2.79
C GLU A 93 1.72 -17.36 3.02
N LYS A 94 2.64 -16.41 2.87
CA LYS A 94 4.09 -16.61 3.01
C LYS A 94 4.50 -17.06 4.43
N PHE A 95 3.85 -16.50 5.44
CA PHE A 95 4.15 -16.84 6.85
C PHE A 95 3.21 -17.88 7.44
N ASP A 96 2.29 -18.42 6.63
CA ASP A 96 1.28 -19.40 7.04
C ASP A 96 0.52 -18.95 8.31
N VAL A 97 0.04 -17.73 8.30
CA VAL A 97 -0.74 -17.14 9.40
C VAL A 97 -2.11 -16.68 8.92
N PRO A 98 -3.15 -16.76 9.77
CA PRO A 98 -4.47 -16.23 9.42
C PRO A 98 -4.44 -14.75 9.03
N LEU A 99 -5.31 -14.32 8.12
CA LEU A 99 -5.41 -12.91 7.70
C LEU A 99 -5.57 -11.94 8.88
N GLU A 100 -6.28 -12.37 9.94
CA GLU A 100 -6.52 -11.59 11.15
C GLU A 100 -5.23 -11.31 11.93
N MET A 101 -4.22 -12.15 11.74
CA MET A 101 -2.90 -12.01 12.35
C MET A 101 -1.98 -11.08 11.56
N VAL A 102 -2.41 -10.58 10.39
CA VAL A 102 -1.67 -9.60 9.61
C VAL A 102 -2.40 -8.25 9.69
N GLY A 103 -1.80 -7.27 10.35
CA GLY A 103 -2.26 -5.88 10.40
C GLY A 103 -1.71 -5.07 9.24
N THR A 104 -2.41 -3.99 8.88
CA THR A 104 -1.97 -3.05 7.84
C THR A 104 -2.15 -1.62 8.35
N GLU A 105 -1.16 -0.77 8.13
CA GLU A 105 -1.19 0.62 8.59
C GLU A 105 -0.46 1.53 7.60
N PHE A 106 -1.12 2.60 7.16
CA PHE A 106 -0.47 3.69 6.44
C PHE A 106 0.14 4.66 7.43
N VAL A 107 1.40 4.99 7.25
CA VAL A 107 2.11 6.02 8.00
C VAL A 107 2.25 7.24 7.11
N ILE A 108 1.52 8.31 7.41
CA ILE A 108 1.42 9.50 6.59
C ILE A 108 2.39 10.55 7.10
N LEU A 109 3.44 10.79 6.31
CA LEU A 109 4.50 11.75 6.56
C LEU A 109 4.12 13.10 5.95
N LYS A 110 3.76 14.08 6.80
CA LYS A 110 3.26 15.39 6.35
C LYS A 110 4.41 16.35 6.08
N ARG A 111 4.49 16.84 4.85
CA ARG A 111 5.50 17.81 4.43
C ARG A 111 5.21 19.20 4.96
N THR A 112 3.95 19.59 5.03
CA THR A 112 3.52 20.92 5.49
C THR A 112 2.70 20.80 6.77
N ILE A 113 2.98 21.66 7.74
CA ILE A 113 2.17 21.88 8.93
C ILE A 113 1.66 23.31 8.87
N SER A 114 0.40 23.52 9.23
CA SER A 114 -0.15 24.87 9.36
C SER A 114 0.48 25.56 10.57
N GLU A 115 1.19 26.63 10.35
CA GLU A 115 1.83 27.44 11.41
C GLU A 115 0.77 28.22 12.24
N ASN A 116 -0.41 28.45 11.65
CA ASN A 116 -1.51 29.19 12.27
C ASN A 116 -2.47 28.29 13.08
N SER A 117 -2.12 27.03 13.32
CA SER A 117 -2.95 26.16 14.13
C SER A 117 -2.80 26.50 15.62
N PRO A 118 -3.89 26.74 16.35
CA PRO A 118 -3.83 26.97 17.80
C PRO A 118 -3.41 25.71 18.58
N TYR A 119 -3.38 24.55 17.91
CA TYR A 119 -3.00 23.29 18.51
C TYR A 119 -1.80 22.66 17.78
N PRO A 120 -0.92 21.93 18.49
CA PRO A 120 0.18 21.20 17.87
C PRO A 120 -0.34 20.18 16.84
N ILE A 121 0.11 20.30 15.60
CA ILE A 121 -0.21 19.34 14.54
C ILE A 121 0.94 18.34 14.41
N PRO A 122 0.71 17.04 14.63
CA PRO A 122 1.77 16.05 14.49
C PRO A 122 2.22 15.94 13.03
N ARG A 123 3.54 15.86 12.80
CA ARG A 123 4.15 15.65 11.48
C ARG A 123 3.83 14.29 10.87
N VAL A 124 3.52 13.32 11.71
CA VAL A 124 3.18 11.96 11.30
C VAL A 124 1.81 11.62 11.84
N SER A 125 1.01 10.98 11.03
CA SER A 125 -0.26 10.38 11.44
C SER A 125 -0.38 9.01 10.81
N SER A 126 -1.10 8.11 11.47
CA SER A 126 -1.37 6.79 10.94
C SER A 126 -2.84 6.62 10.58
N PHE A 127 -3.09 5.65 9.71
CA PHE A 127 -4.41 5.27 9.27
C PHE A 127 -4.44 3.76 9.00
N GLU A 128 -5.28 3.06 9.74
CA GLU A 128 -5.56 1.65 9.49
C GLU A 128 -6.78 1.53 8.55
N PRO A 129 -6.60 0.99 7.33
CA PRO A 129 -7.72 0.77 6.42
C PRO A 129 -8.56 -0.44 6.87
N SER A 130 -9.81 -0.52 6.38
CA SER A 130 -10.58 -1.76 6.49
C SER A 130 -9.84 -2.89 5.78
N ASN A 131 -9.37 -3.86 6.54
CA ASN A 131 -8.44 -4.89 6.09
C ASN A 131 -8.91 -6.34 6.37
N GLY A 132 -10.19 -6.52 6.66
CA GLY A 132 -10.81 -7.83 6.82
C GLY A 132 -10.89 -8.61 5.52
N LYS A 133 -11.21 -9.90 5.61
CA LYS A 133 -11.33 -10.83 4.47
C LYS A 133 -12.14 -10.26 3.29
N PRO A 134 -13.30 -9.58 3.49
CA PRO A 134 -14.05 -9.01 2.36
C PRO A 134 -13.26 -7.94 1.60
N SER A 135 -12.48 -7.11 2.30
CA SER A 135 -11.64 -6.07 1.67
C SER A 135 -10.50 -6.69 0.88
N VAL A 136 -9.83 -7.71 1.44
CA VAL A 136 -8.75 -8.45 0.77
C VAL A 136 -9.28 -9.16 -0.47
N ASN A 137 -10.42 -9.85 -0.37
CA ASN A 137 -11.04 -10.53 -1.52
C ASN A 137 -11.41 -9.54 -2.63
N ARG A 138 -11.89 -8.34 -2.30
CA ARG A 138 -12.19 -7.31 -3.31
C ARG A 138 -10.91 -6.83 -4.00
N ALA A 139 -9.84 -6.59 -3.26
CA ALA A 139 -8.55 -6.22 -3.84
C ALA A 139 -8.00 -7.31 -4.75
N TRP A 140 -8.12 -8.58 -4.35
CA TRP A 140 -7.75 -9.73 -5.17
C TRP A 140 -8.61 -9.83 -6.43
N GLY A 141 -9.92 -9.62 -6.34
CA GLY A 141 -10.82 -9.62 -7.50
C GLY A 141 -10.44 -8.59 -8.58
N HIS A 142 -9.87 -7.43 -8.20
CA HIS A 142 -9.34 -6.47 -9.17
C HIS A 142 -8.12 -7.03 -9.92
N ILE A 143 -7.24 -7.76 -9.23
CA ILE A 143 -6.11 -8.44 -9.89
C ILE A 143 -6.60 -9.55 -10.81
N GLU A 144 -7.57 -10.36 -10.38
CA GLU A 144 -8.15 -11.42 -11.22
C GLU A 144 -8.80 -10.84 -12.48
N ALA A 145 -9.54 -9.74 -12.36
CA ALA A 145 -10.13 -9.06 -13.50
C ALA A 145 -9.05 -8.60 -14.49
N PHE A 146 -8.00 -7.93 -13.99
CA PHE A 146 -6.86 -7.50 -14.80
C PHE A 146 -6.17 -8.68 -15.49
N LEU A 147 -5.93 -9.76 -14.76
CA LEU A 147 -5.30 -10.97 -15.33
C LEU A 147 -6.15 -11.59 -16.44
N ASN A 148 -7.45 -11.63 -16.26
CA ASN A 148 -8.37 -12.21 -17.24
C ASN A 148 -8.51 -11.34 -18.50
N GLU A 149 -8.37 -10.03 -18.37
CA GLU A 149 -8.39 -9.12 -19.51
C GLU A 149 -7.06 -9.09 -20.28
N CYS A 150 -5.95 -9.15 -19.57
CA CYS A 150 -4.63 -8.88 -20.15
C CYS A 150 -3.83 -10.13 -20.53
N PHE A 151 -4.15 -11.30 -19.96
CA PHE A 151 -3.37 -12.53 -20.15
C PHE A 151 -4.27 -13.73 -20.48
N ASP A 152 -3.75 -14.65 -21.28
CA ASP A 152 -4.34 -15.98 -21.48
C ASP A 152 -3.97 -16.94 -20.33
N SER A 153 -4.41 -18.21 -20.43
CA SER A 153 -4.11 -19.25 -19.45
C SER A 153 -2.63 -19.55 -19.29
N ASP A 154 -1.84 -19.33 -20.33
CA ASP A 154 -0.42 -19.61 -20.39
C ASP A 154 0.44 -18.41 -20.00
N GLY A 155 -0.21 -17.26 -19.70
CA GLY A 155 0.43 -16.03 -19.26
C GLY A 155 0.92 -15.13 -20.41
N ASN A 156 0.51 -15.39 -21.65
CA ASN A 156 0.81 -14.50 -22.76
C ASN A 156 -0.15 -13.32 -22.79
N TYR A 157 0.31 -12.18 -23.31
CA TYR A 157 -0.52 -10.98 -23.44
C TYR A 157 -1.66 -11.18 -24.45
N ARG A 158 -2.85 -10.76 -24.04
CA ARG A 158 -4.06 -10.77 -24.88
C ARG A 158 -4.26 -9.41 -25.55
N THR A 159 -3.52 -9.15 -26.62
CA THR A 159 -3.60 -7.86 -27.33
C THR A 159 -4.92 -7.64 -28.06
N ASP A 160 -5.65 -8.72 -28.38
CA ASP A 160 -6.95 -8.70 -29.04
C ASP A 160 -8.10 -8.17 -28.18
N LEU A 161 -7.97 -8.23 -26.86
CA LEU A 161 -9.00 -7.78 -25.90
C LEU A 161 -8.69 -6.45 -25.23
N ILE A 162 -7.47 -5.94 -25.35
CA ILE A 162 -7.08 -4.67 -24.73
C ILE A 162 -7.83 -3.53 -25.43
N LYS A 163 -8.73 -2.91 -24.70
CA LYS A 163 -9.47 -1.71 -25.14
C LYS A 163 -8.91 -0.47 -24.47
N ALA A 164 -8.80 0.61 -25.24
CA ALA A 164 -8.49 1.90 -24.66
C ALA A 164 -9.54 2.26 -23.60
N ASN A 165 -9.09 2.67 -22.42
CA ASN A 165 -9.96 3.19 -21.36
C ASN A 165 -9.69 4.69 -21.16
N PRO A 166 -10.21 5.54 -22.07
CA PRO A 166 -9.95 6.97 -22.03
C PRO A 166 -10.62 7.59 -20.80
N GLY A 167 -9.88 8.44 -20.11
CA GLY A 167 -10.37 9.16 -18.96
C GLY A 167 -9.71 10.53 -18.84
N LYS A 168 -10.38 11.47 -18.18
CA LYS A 168 -9.93 12.86 -18.03
C LYS A 168 -8.49 12.95 -17.49
N ASP A 169 -8.14 12.07 -16.54
CA ASP A 169 -6.82 12.07 -15.90
C ASP A 169 -5.84 11.11 -16.57
N SER A 170 -6.30 9.98 -17.09
CA SER A 170 -5.45 8.98 -17.76
C SER A 170 -4.96 9.44 -19.13
N CYS A 171 -5.76 10.25 -19.84
CA CYS A 171 -5.36 10.74 -21.16
C CYS A 171 -4.56 12.03 -21.14
N LYS A 172 -4.55 12.77 -20.04
CA LYS A 172 -3.94 14.09 -19.94
C LYS A 172 -2.46 14.15 -20.35
N TYR A 173 -1.71 13.10 -20.06
CA TYR A 173 -0.28 12.97 -20.34
C TYR A 173 0.04 11.74 -21.19
N CYS A 174 -0.98 11.15 -21.82
CA CYS A 174 -0.81 9.96 -22.64
C CYS A 174 -0.15 10.35 -23.98
N ILE A 175 0.92 9.65 -24.34
CA ILE A 175 1.63 9.88 -25.61
C ILE A 175 0.78 9.54 -26.87
N PHE A 176 -0.34 8.86 -26.66
CA PHE A 176 -1.30 8.49 -27.73
C PHE A 176 -2.55 9.38 -27.75
N ASN A 177 -2.63 10.41 -26.88
CA ASN A 177 -3.82 11.26 -26.79
C ASN A 177 -4.10 12.06 -28.07
N ASP A 178 -3.05 12.41 -28.82
CA ASP A 178 -3.16 13.21 -30.04
C ASP A 178 -3.12 12.35 -31.34
N LYS A 179 -3.14 11.03 -31.20
CA LYS A 179 -3.18 10.12 -32.34
C LYS A 179 -4.60 9.64 -32.51
N GLU A 180 -5.24 10.08 -33.59
CA GLU A 180 -6.44 9.45 -34.12
C GLU A 180 -6.12 7.95 -34.37
N VAL A 181 -6.79 7.08 -33.58
CA VAL A 181 -6.74 5.63 -33.76
C VAL A 181 -7.99 5.21 -34.52
#